data_3dde5d8fcde056a0ed1704a626a369c9
#
_entry.id   3dde5d8fcde056a0ed1704a626a369c9
#
_cell.length_a   1.000
_cell.length_b   1.000
_cell.length_c   1.000
_cell.angle_alpha   90.00
_cell.angle_beta   90.00
_cell.angle_gamma   90.00
#
_symmetry.space_group_name_H-M   'P 1'
#
loop_
_entity.id
_entity.type
_entity.pdbx_description
1 polymer ?
#
loop_
_entity_poly.entity_id
_entity_poly.type
_entity_poly.pdbx_seq_one_letter_code
_entity_poly.pdbx_strand_id
1 'polypeptide(L)'
;MSLQVGRKFEIKPAKEGAAAAGWYWEPQIQASWNRVDGADYKTNSGIDVQVSGSDYFRLRGGVELGRTWELANGTMLNLYGDASYSHEYGGDTDFIMDAGRFSTKHSFGGGYGIFGIGANWRYAPGKYINARFQHSAGSKYTEPFAVYLGLSFEI
;
A
#
# COMPACT_ATOMS: atom_id res chain seq x y z
N MET A 1 -4.07 -1.85 -12.59
CA MET A 1 -4.93 -0.65 -12.48
C MET A 1 -5.36 -0.49 -11.03
N SER A 2 -5.36 0.74 -10.47
CA SER A 2 -5.76 0.99 -9.07
C SER A 2 -6.57 2.27 -8.98
N LEU A 3 -7.61 2.25 -8.14
CA LEU A 3 -8.44 3.39 -7.81
C LEU A 3 -8.52 3.49 -6.28
N GLN A 4 -8.23 4.68 -5.75
CA GLN A 4 -8.34 4.98 -4.32
C GLN A 4 -9.20 6.22 -4.12
N VAL A 5 -10.07 6.16 -3.12
CA VAL A 5 -10.91 7.27 -2.68
C VAL A 5 -10.76 7.40 -1.17
N GLY A 6 -10.56 8.63 -0.70
CA GLY A 6 -10.52 8.98 0.70
C GLY A 6 -11.07 10.38 0.93
N ARG A 7 -11.48 10.67 2.16
CA ARG A 7 -11.91 12.00 2.55
C ARG A 7 -11.38 12.35 3.93
N LYS A 8 -10.66 13.45 4.00
CA LYS A 8 -10.13 14.01 5.24
C LYS A 8 -11.22 14.79 5.99
N PHE A 9 -11.40 14.48 7.27
CA PHE A 9 -12.29 15.17 8.19
C PHE A 9 -11.47 15.78 9.33
N GLU A 10 -11.61 17.07 9.53
CA GLU A 10 -10.96 17.76 10.65
C GLU A 10 -11.76 17.58 11.93
N ILE A 11 -11.10 17.17 13.01
CA ILE A 11 -11.73 16.93 14.34
C ILE A 11 -11.85 18.25 15.12
N LYS A 12 -10.85 19.11 14.98
CA LYS A 12 -10.88 20.47 15.54
C LYS A 12 -10.34 21.41 14.47
N PRO A 13 -11.15 22.33 13.96
CA PRO A 13 -10.65 23.32 13.03
C PRO A 13 -9.54 24.14 13.71
N ALA A 14 -8.50 24.41 12.98
CA ALA A 14 -7.49 25.36 13.40
C ALA A 14 -8.13 26.73 13.64
N LYS A 15 -7.60 27.53 14.54
CA LYS A 15 -8.02 28.93 14.73
C LYS A 15 -8.02 29.61 13.35
N GLU A 16 -9.03 30.43 13.08
CA GLU A 16 -9.11 31.25 11.86
C GLU A 16 -7.73 31.85 11.54
N GLY A 17 -7.18 31.49 10.39
CA GLY A 17 -5.90 31.97 9.90
C GLY A 17 -4.74 30.95 9.89
N ALA A 18 -4.84 29.82 10.57
CA ALA A 18 -3.82 28.75 10.52
C ALA A 18 -4.27 27.66 9.55
N ALA A 19 -3.86 27.75 8.29
CA ALA A 19 -4.20 26.77 7.28
C ALA A 19 -3.74 25.36 7.71
N ALA A 20 -4.69 24.46 7.86
CA ALA A 20 -4.50 23.02 8.02
C ALA A 20 -3.79 22.49 9.28
N ALA A 21 -3.63 23.25 10.36
CA ALA A 21 -3.09 22.75 11.62
C ALA A 21 -4.20 22.16 12.51
N GLY A 22 -4.12 20.90 12.91
CA GLY A 22 -5.12 20.26 13.77
C GLY A 22 -5.15 18.76 13.67
N TRP A 23 -6.06 18.13 14.41
CA TRP A 23 -6.36 16.72 14.32
C TRP A 23 -7.29 16.43 13.15
N TYR A 24 -7.06 15.30 12.47
CA TYR A 24 -7.94 14.80 11.41
C TYR A 24 -8.03 13.28 11.45
N TRP A 25 -9.06 12.77 10.81
CA TRP A 25 -9.18 11.38 10.43
C TRP A 25 -9.57 11.26 8.95
N GLU A 26 -9.11 10.22 8.30
CA GLU A 26 -9.34 10.02 6.88
C GLU A 26 -9.68 8.57 6.60
N PRO A 27 -10.96 8.22 6.38
CA PRO A 27 -11.33 6.92 5.86
C PRO A 27 -10.92 6.82 4.39
N GLN A 28 -10.42 5.64 4.02
CA GLN A 28 -9.91 5.35 2.68
C GLN A 28 -10.42 4.00 2.21
N ILE A 29 -10.74 3.91 0.93
CA ILE A 29 -11.02 2.66 0.25
C ILE A 29 -10.22 2.62 -1.05
N GLN A 30 -9.64 1.46 -1.35
CA GLN A 30 -8.85 1.25 -2.55
C GLN A 30 -9.27 -0.07 -3.20
N ALA A 31 -9.46 -0.03 -4.51
CA ALA A 31 -9.64 -1.21 -5.35
C ALA A 31 -8.49 -1.28 -6.35
N SER A 32 -7.86 -2.45 -6.47
CA SER A 32 -6.78 -2.68 -7.40
C SER A 32 -7.02 -3.95 -8.18
N TRP A 33 -6.83 -3.90 -9.47
CA TRP A 33 -6.88 -5.06 -10.34
C TRP A 33 -5.54 -5.18 -11.07
N ASN A 34 -4.96 -6.38 -11.03
CA ASN A 34 -3.70 -6.70 -11.67
C ASN A 34 -3.85 -8.02 -12.42
N ARG A 35 -3.19 -8.07 -13.57
CA ARG A 35 -3.08 -9.24 -14.40
C ARG A 35 -1.62 -9.56 -14.62
N VAL A 36 -1.28 -10.80 -14.46
CA VAL A 36 0.05 -11.35 -14.78
C VAL A 36 -0.17 -12.38 -15.89
N ASP A 37 0.46 -12.16 -17.03
CA ASP A 37 0.39 -13.10 -18.14
C ASP A 37 1.20 -14.35 -17.82
N GLY A 38 0.72 -15.50 -18.33
CA GLY A 38 1.43 -16.75 -18.22
C GLY A 38 2.71 -16.76 -19.06
N ALA A 39 3.61 -17.68 -18.76
CA ALA A 39 4.84 -17.89 -19.49
C ALA A 39 5.12 -19.38 -19.70
N ASP A 40 5.49 -19.73 -20.92
CA ASP A 40 5.97 -21.06 -21.27
C ASP A 40 7.43 -20.95 -21.68
N TYR A 41 8.30 -21.71 -21.07
CA TYR A 41 9.72 -21.73 -21.41
C TYR A 41 10.35 -23.09 -21.20
N LYS A 42 11.47 -23.30 -21.88
CA LYS A 42 12.29 -24.50 -21.73
C LYS A 42 13.59 -24.16 -21.02
N THR A 43 13.91 -24.93 -19.99
CA THR A 43 15.17 -24.77 -19.27
C THR A 43 16.34 -25.26 -20.12
N ASN A 44 17.56 -24.83 -19.79
CA ASN A 44 18.77 -25.33 -20.43
C ASN A 44 18.97 -26.86 -20.29
N SER A 45 18.32 -27.46 -19.28
CA SER A 45 18.29 -28.92 -19.06
C SER A 45 17.23 -29.64 -19.89
N GLY A 46 16.46 -28.91 -20.72
CA GLY A 46 15.42 -29.49 -21.58
C GLY A 46 14.07 -29.69 -20.92
N ILE A 47 13.84 -29.20 -19.70
CA ILE A 47 12.58 -29.31 -18.97
C ILE A 47 11.64 -28.21 -19.47
N ASP A 48 10.44 -28.61 -19.90
CA ASP A 48 9.37 -27.68 -20.24
C ASP A 48 8.69 -27.17 -18.96
N VAL A 49 8.58 -25.86 -18.82
CA VAL A 49 7.92 -25.18 -17.71
C VAL A 49 6.78 -24.32 -18.25
N GLN A 50 5.59 -24.54 -17.74
CA GLN A 50 4.40 -23.77 -18.03
C GLN A 50 3.92 -23.09 -16.75
N VAL A 51 3.77 -21.79 -16.81
CA VAL A 51 3.23 -20.94 -15.74
C VAL A 51 1.94 -20.34 -16.25
N SER A 52 0.82 -20.66 -15.62
CA SER A 52 -0.46 -20.06 -16.02
C SER A 52 -0.50 -18.58 -15.64
N GLY A 53 -1.15 -17.78 -16.47
CA GLY A 53 -1.48 -16.40 -16.12
C GLY A 53 -2.43 -16.33 -14.94
N SER A 54 -2.41 -15.24 -14.21
CA SER A 54 -3.30 -15.03 -13.09
C SER A 54 -3.83 -13.61 -13.05
N ASP A 55 -5.11 -13.49 -12.71
CA ASP A 55 -5.77 -12.23 -12.43
C ASP A 55 -6.05 -12.14 -10.95
N TYR A 56 -5.75 -11.01 -10.33
CA TYR A 56 -6.14 -10.78 -8.95
C TYR A 56 -6.74 -9.40 -8.73
N PHE A 57 -7.75 -9.40 -7.89
CA PHE A 57 -8.44 -8.20 -7.44
C PHE A 57 -8.17 -8.01 -5.95
N ARG A 58 -7.78 -6.80 -5.57
CA ARG A 58 -7.53 -6.43 -4.18
C ARG A 58 -8.47 -5.30 -3.77
N LEU A 59 -9.15 -5.49 -2.66
CA LEU A 59 -9.93 -4.47 -1.99
C LEU A 59 -9.26 -4.14 -0.65
N ARG A 60 -9.00 -2.86 -0.41
CA ARG A 60 -8.44 -2.36 0.85
C ARG A 60 -9.35 -1.29 1.41
N GLY A 61 -9.69 -1.40 2.70
CA GLY A 61 -10.38 -0.36 3.46
C GLY A 61 -9.58 -0.01 4.70
N GLY A 62 -9.55 1.27 5.07
CA GLY A 62 -8.78 1.69 6.23
C GLY A 62 -9.09 3.10 6.69
N VAL A 63 -8.43 3.49 7.75
CA VAL A 63 -8.52 4.81 8.34
C VAL A 63 -7.13 5.31 8.73
N GLU A 64 -6.89 6.58 8.47
CA GLU A 64 -5.72 7.31 8.96
C GLU A 64 -6.19 8.32 10.01
N LEU A 65 -5.44 8.42 11.11
CA LEU A 65 -5.60 9.43 12.16
C LEU A 65 -4.29 10.19 12.28
N GLY A 66 -4.35 11.49 12.15
CA GLY A 66 -3.15 12.31 12.19
C GLY A 66 -3.37 13.67 12.83
N ARG A 67 -2.25 14.33 13.04
CA ARG A 67 -2.22 15.71 13.47
C ARG A 67 -1.17 16.49 12.69
N THR A 68 -1.55 17.68 12.27
CA THR A 68 -0.66 18.63 11.63
C THR A 68 -0.34 19.77 12.59
N TRP A 69 0.92 20.16 12.62
CA TRP A 69 1.41 21.32 13.34
C TRP A 69 2.03 22.32 12.35
N GLU A 70 1.72 23.57 12.55
CA GLU A 70 2.47 24.65 11.93
C GLU A 70 3.65 24.99 12.85
N LEU A 71 4.85 24.89 12.33
CA LEU A 71 6.10 25.20 13.02
C LEU A 71 6.54 26.61 12.70
N ALA A 72 7.56 27.10 13.41
CA ALA A 72 8.18 28.38 13.11
C ALA A 72 8.61 28.46 11.63
N ASN A 73 8.59 29.64 11.06
CA ASN A 73 8.94 29.93 9.66
C ASN A 73 7.99 29.34 8.58
N GLY A 74 6.73 28.99 8.96
CA GLY A 74 5.75 28.49 8.00
C GLY A 74 6.01 27.06 7.52
N THR A 75 6.89 26.32 8.19
CA THR A 75 7.04 24.87 7.95
C THR A 75 5.91 24.10 8.60
N MET A 76 5.56 22.94 8.07
CA MET A 76 4.47 22.10 8.59
C MET A 76 4.96 20.68 8.83
N LEU A 77 4.60 20.12 9.98
CA LEU A 77 4.84 18.73 10.33
C LEU A 77 3.50 18.04 10.51
N ASN A 78 3.31 16.93 9.81
CA ASN A 78 2.18 16.04 9.97
C ASN A 78 2.69 14.70 10.49
N LEU A 79 2.15 14.23 11.62
CA LEU A 79 2.35 12.87 12.12
C LEU A 79 1.03 12.13 12.04
N TYR A 80 1.07 10.89 11.60
CA TYR A 80 -0.12 10.07 11.45
C TYR A 80 0.13 8.61 11.79
N GLY A 81 -0.95 7.92 12.15
CA GLY A 81 -1.02 6.47 12.21
C GLY A 81 -2.18 5.99 11.34
N ASP A 82 -2.01 4.87 10.68
CA ASP A 82 -3.04 4.26 9.86
C ASP A 82 -3.24 2.78 10.18
N ALA A 83 -4.47 2.35 10.01
CA ALA A 83 -4.85 0.95 10.08
C ALA A 83 -5.75 0.63 8.90
N SER A 84 -5.47 -0.45 8.21
CA SER A 84 -6.28 -0.92 7.09
C SER A 84 -6.33 -2.43 7.02
N TYR A 85 -7.38 -2.93 6.38
CA TYR A 85 -7.53 -4.34 6.04
C TYR A 85 -7.59 -4.48 4.54
N SER A 86 -6.80 -5.41 4.02
CA SER A 86 -6.75 -5.75 2.61
C SER A 86 -7.21 -7.18 2.41
N HIS A 87 -8.04 -7.41 1.39
CA HIS A 87 -8.41 -8.74 0.96
C HIS A 87 -8.12 -8.91 -0.53
N GLU A 88 -7.44 -10.00 -0.86
CA GLU A 88 -7.09 -10.37 -2.23
C GLU A 88 -7.96 -11.53 -2.69
N TYR A 89 -8.57 -11.37 -3.86
CA TYR A 89 -9.42 -12.33 -4.53
C TYR A 89 -8.72 -12.80 -5.80
N GLY A 90 -8.71 -14.11 -6.03
CA GLY A 90 -8.01 -14.70 -7.17
C GLY A 90 -6.50 -14.80 -6.93
N GLY A 91 -5.72 -14.73 -8.00
CA GLY A 91 -4.27 -14.86 -7.95
C GLY A 91 -3.78 -16.31 -7.90
N ASP A 92 -4.62 -17.26 -8.29
CA ASP A 92 -4.21 -18.64 -8.43
C ASP A 92 -3.28 -18.80 -9.63
N THR A 93 -2.15 -19.44 -9.43
CA THR A 93 -1.18 -19.74 -10.49
C THR A 93 -0.82 -21.22 -10.42
N ASP A 94 -0.93 -21.89 -11.55
CA ASP A 94 -0.52 -23.27 -11.72
C ASP A 94 0.87 -23.29 -12.37
N PHE A 95 1.79 -24.04 -11.74
CA PHE A 95 3.10 -24.37 -12.31
C PHE A 95 3.08 -25.82 -12.75
N ILE A 96 3.32 -26.04 -14.04
CA ILE A 96 3.37 -27.38 -14.63
C ILE A 96 4.76 -27.57 -15.22
N MET A 97 5.42 -28.65 -14.85
CA MET A 97 6.77 -28.99 -15.31
C MET A 97 6.82 -30.41 -15.86
N ASP A 98 7.73 -30.65 -16.81
CA ASP A 98 8.03 -31.97 -17.41
C ASP A 98 6.76 -32.63 -17.97
N ALA A 99 6.08 -31.94 -18.86
CA ALA A 99 4.84 -32.40 -19.53
C ALA A 99 3.74 -32.89 -18.55
N GLY A 100 3.63 -32.25 -17.39
CA GLY A 100 2.59 -32.57 -16.39
C GLY A 100 3.02 -33.57 -15.31
N ARG A 101 4.27 -34.01 -15.30
CA ARG A 101 4.78 -34.91 -14.24
C ARG A 101 4.84 -34.23 -12.87
N PHE A 102 5.07 -32.91 -12.85
CA PHE A 102 5.05 -32.10 -11.63
C PHE A 102 4.10 -30.95 -11.85
N SER A 103 3.11 -30.82 -10.98
CA SER A 103 2.25 -29.65 -10.94
C SER A 103 2.13 -29.15 -9.51
N THR A 104 2.18 -27.83 -9.33
CA THR A 104 1.91 -27.18 -8.05
C THR A 104 1.00 -25.98 -8.27
N LYS A 105 0.01 -25.83 -7.42
CA LYS A 105 -0.89 -24.69 -7.42
C LYS A 105 -0.52 -23.74 -6.29
N HIS A 106 -0.31 -22.49 -6.63
CA HIS A 106 -0.11 -21.42 -5.66
C HIS A 106 -1.33 -20.52 -5.65
N SER A 107 -1.91 -20.32 -4.47
CA SER A 107 -3.03 -19.41 -4.26
C SER A 107 -2.57 -18.25 -3.39
N PHE A 108 -2.68 -17.04 -3.91
CA PHE A 108 -2.31 -15.80 -3.22
C PHE A 108 -3.51 -15.12 -2.54
N GLY A 109 -4.74 -15.57 -2.79
CA GLY A 109 -5.94 -15.01 -2.18
C GLY A 109 -5.90 -15.09 -0.65
N GLY A 110 -6.34 -14.04 0.02
CA GLY A 110 -6.39 -13.98 1.48
C GLY A 110 -6.47 -12.57 2.02
N GLY A 111 -6.69 -12.48 3.34
CA GLY A 111 -6.81 -11.20 4.02
C GLY A 111 -5.64 -10.92 4.96
N TYR A 112 -5.28 -9.66 5.09
CA TYR A 112 -4.25 -9.19 6.00
C TYR A 112 -4.52 -7.77 6.49
N GLY A 113 -4.12 -7.53 7.76
CA GLY A 113 -4.08 -6.21 8.35
C GLY A 113 -2.79 -5.48 8.02
N ILE A 114 -2.89 -4.17 7.85
CA ILE A 114 -1.76 -3.28 7.63
C ILE A 114 -1.84 -2.17 8.66
N PHE A 115 -0.75 -1.94 9.39
CA PHE A 115 -0.63 -0.88 10.39
C PHE A 115 0.59 -0.04 10.05
N GLY A 116 0.41 1.27 10.04
CA GLY A 116 1.47 2.20 9.70
C GLY A 116 1.55 3.37 10.66
N ILE A 117 2.73 3.94 10.77
CA ILE A 117 2.96 5.25 11.35
C ILE A 117 3.84 6.04 10.39
N GLY A 118 3.60 7.33 10.27
CA GLY A 118 4.36 8.15 9.34
C GLY A 118 4.47 9.61 9.75
N ALA A 119 5.35 10.28 9.06
CA ALA A 119 5.60 11.70 9.18
C ALA A 119 5.74 12.33 7.79
N ASN A 120 5.10 13.47 7.59
CA ASN A 120 5.29 14.33 6.43
C ASN A 120 5.74 15.69 6.92
N TRP A 121 6.91 16.11 6.48
CA TRP A 121 7.46 17.41 6.83
C TRP A 121 7.63 18.28 5.60
N ARG A 122 6.83 19.38 5.56
CA ARG A 122 7.04 20.46 4.60
C ARG A 122 8.07 21.43 5.18
N TYR A 123 9.32 21.29 4.77
CA TYR A 123 10.43 22.10 5.30
C TYR A 123 10.65 23.41 4.54
N ALA A 124 10.06 23.53 3.33
CA ALA A 124 10.02 24.76 2.55
C ALA A 124 8.80 24.73 1.61
N PRO A 125 8.39 25.86 1.02
CA PRO A 125 7.35 25.88 0.01
C PRO A 125 7.65 24.88 -1.12
N GLY A 126 6.68 23.99 -1.43
CA GLY A 126 6.81 22.96 -2.45
C GLY A 126 7.86 21.86 -2.18
N LYS A 127 8.40 21.75 -0.97
CA LYS A 127 9.42 20.76 -0.62
C LYS A 127 9.01 19.94 0.59
N TYR A 128 8.96 18.62 0.40
CA TYR A 128 8.47 17.68 1.41
C TYR A 128 9.44 16.53 1.62
N ILE A 129 9.55 16.11 2.88
CA ILE A 129 10.18 14.85 3.28
C ILE A 129 9.08 14.00 3.88
N ASN A 130 8.97 12.74 3.45
CA ASN A 130 8.06 11.79 4.04
C ASN A 130 8.81 10.55 4.52
N ALA A 131 8.37 10.03 5.64
CA ALA A 131 8.86 8.79 6.22
C ALA A 131 7.67 7.97 6.71
N ARG A 132 7.66 6.67 6.46
CA ARG A 132 6.62 5.75 6.93
C ARG A 132 7.25 4.43 7.34
N PHE A 133 6.82 3.95 8.50
CA PHE A 133 7.05 2.58 8.95
C PHE A 133 5.73 1.81 8.86
N GLN A 134 5.76 0.58 8.37
CA GLN A 134 4.60 -0.27 8.19
C GLN A 134 4.87 -1.69 8.69
N HIS A 135 3.84 -2.29 9.24
CA HIS A 135 3.75 -3.71 9.59
C HIS A 135 2.50 -4.31 8.95
N SER A 136 2.63 -5.50 8.37
CA SER A 136 1.49 -6.22 7.79
C SER A 136 1.46 -7.64 8.34
N ALA A 137 0.26 -8.10 8.72
CA ALA A 137 0.06 -9.44 9.23
C ALA A 137 -1.25 -10.06 8.72
N GLY A 138 -1.18 -11.29 8.26
CA GLY A 138 -2.33 -12.03 7.74
C GLY A 138 -2.06 -13.50 7.56
N SER A 139 -3.06 -14.23 7.03
CA SER A 139 -3.02 -15.69 6.90
C SER A 139 -2.00 -16.19 5.88
N LYS A 140 -1.77 -15.44 4.82
CA LYS A 140 -0.85 -15.81 3.73
C LYS A 140 0.23 -14.77 3.45
N TYR A 141 0.10 -13.57 4.02
CA TYR A 141 1.03 -12.49 3.86
C TYR A 141 1.38 -11.88 5.21
N THR A 142 2.67 -11.89 5.52
CA THR A 142 3.22 -11.24 6.71
C THR A 142 4.49 -10.51 6.32
N GLU A 143 4.51 -9.21 6.56
CA GLU A 143 5.68 -8.36 6.40
C GLU A 143 6.01 -7.78 7.78
N PRO A 144 7.09 -8.25 8.43
CA PRO A 144 7.41 -7.84 9.80
C PRO A 144 7.59 -6.32 9.92
N PHE A 145 8.21 -5.73 8.93
CA PHE A 145 8.32 -4.28 8.80
C PHE A 145 8.70 -3.86 7.37
N ALA A 146 8.24 -2.68 6.98
CA ALA A 146 8.72 -1.95 5.81
C ALA A 146 8.97 -0.50 6.19
N VAL A 147 9.99 0.10 5.60
CA VAL A 147 10.33 1.52 5.79
C VAL A 147 10.31 2.20 4.44
N TYR A 148 9.58 3.29 4.35
CA TYR A 148 9.48 4.11 3.15
C TYR A 148 10.01 5.51 3.46
N LEU A 149 10.89 6.00 2.61
CA LEU A 149 11.41 7.36 2.65
C LEU A 149 11.20 8.00 1.29
N GLY A 150 10.74 9.22 1.27
CA GLY A 150 10.50 9.95 0.03
C GLY A 150 10.82 11.43 0.15
N LEU A 151 11.20 11.99 -0.99
CA LEU A 151 11.40 13.41 -1.19
C LEU A 151 10.48 13.85 -2.33
N SER A 152 9.75 14.95 -2.13
CA SER A 152 8.86 15.50 -3.15
C SER A 152 9.17 16.98 -3.35
N PHE A 153 9.19 17.39 -4.61
CA PHE A 153 9.43 18.78 -5.01
C PHE A 153 8.32 19.20 -5.98
N GLU A 154 7.65 20.30 -5.68
CA GLU A 154 6.75 20.96 -6.64
C GLU A 154 7.61 21.88 -7.52
N ILE A 155 7.42 21.78 -8.82
CA ILE A 155 8.11 22.56 -9.85
C ILE A 155 7.15 23.62 -10.39
#